data_0a6dfff61de377bdb108ed70e1994ab2
#
_entry.id   0a6dfff61de377bdb108ed70e1994ab2
#
_cell.length_a   1.000
_cell.length_b   1.000
_cell.length_c   1.000
_cell.angle_alpha   90.00
_cell.angle_beta   90.00
_cell.angle_gamma   90.00
#
_symmetry.space_group_name_H-M   'P 1'
#
loop_
_entity.id
_entity.type
_entity.pdbx_description
1 polymer ?
#
loop_
_entity_poly.entity_id
_entity_poly.type
_entity_poly.pdbx_seq_one_letter_code
_entity_poly.pdbx_strand_id
1 'polypeptide(L)'
;MPPRYLAAGLALAALAAPASARPVSYAGGWTLMQDNNGMYSSLHAHYSPTATDSIGLYVERNWDMDQTFTGLQYNRLVRRWNAPDSQGNLYLKLGAGAVDPFEDGDTDLGSFAGVAADWETRRVFVSYDVRARDFGADESLSHAARLGVAPYVAEFGELHTWAMVQVENHPEADEPVTVTPLLRFFKGPLLVEAGYTLEEEEFLLNWTWRF
;
A
#
# COMPACT_ATOMS: atom_id res chain seq x y z
N MET A 1 -53.69 18.52 21.07
CA MET A 1 -53.01 17.58 20.15
C MET A 1 -51.57 18.08 19.92
N PRO A 2 -50.53 17.40 20.42
CA PRO A 2 -49.16 17.79 20.16
C PRO A 2 -48.66 17.19 18.83
N PRO A 3 -47.79 17.89 18.07
CA PRO A 3 -47.27 17.41 16.80
C PRO A 3 -46.22 16.30 17.03
N ARG A 4 -46.40 15.22 16.29
CA ARG A 4 -45.45 14.11 16.20
C ARG A 4 -44.25 14.56 15.35
N TYR A 5 -43.10 14.73 15.95
CA TYR A 5 -41.83 14.83 15.25
C TYR A 5 -41.39 13.44 14.79
N LEU A 6 -41.48 13.17 13.50
CA LEU A 6 -40.84 12.05 12.85
C LEU A 6 -39.32 12.33 12.83
N ALA A 7 -38.59 11.73 13.74
CA ALA A 7 -37.16 11.64 13.64
C ALA A 7 -36.80 10.61 12.55
N ALA A 8 -36.51 11.10 11.35
CA ALA A 8 -35.90 10.30 10.30
C ALA A 8 -34.43 10.07 10.69
N GLY A 9 -34.20 8.94 11.37
CA GLY A 9 -32.86 8.43 11.60
C GLY A 9 -32.27 7.98 10.25
N LEU A 10 -31.40 8.80 9.67
CA LEU A 10 -30.50 8.38 8.58
C LEU A 10 -29.49 7.39 9.18
N ALA A 11 -29.80 6.10 9.08
CA ALA A 11 -28.81 5.05 9.29
C ALA A 11 -27.83 5.11 8.12
N LEU A 12 -26.73 5.87 8.24
CA LEU A 12 -25.54 5.68 7.43
C LEU A 12 -24.97 4.32 7.80
N ALA A 13 -25.38 3.28 7.07
CA ALA A 13 -24.65 2.03 7.03
C ALA A 13 -23.33 2.34 6.29
N ALA A 14 -22.32 2.79 7.04
CA ALA A 14 -20.94 2.77 6.58
C ALA A 14 -20.61 1.30 6.33
N LEU A 15 -20.65 0.88 5.07
CA LEU A 15 -20.10 -0.39 4.62
C LEU A 15 -18.60 -0.30 4.91
N ALA A 16 -18.20 -0.82 6.08
CA ALA A 16 -16.79 -0.95 6.45
C ALA A 16 -16.16 -1.97 5.50
N ALA A 17 -15.60 -1.46 4.41
CA ALA A 17 -14.71 -2.25 3.59
C ALA A 17 -13.50 -2.63 4.47
N PRO A 18 -13.02 -3.87 4.43
CA PRO A 18 -11.79 -4.26 5.11
C PRO A 18 -10.68 -3.32 4.71
N ALA A 19 -9.91 -2.82 5.70
CA ALA A 19 -8.84 -1.88 5.47
C ALA A 19 -7.62 -2.64 4.95
N SER A 20 -7.57 -2.89 3.65
CA SER A 20 -6.34 -3.22 2.96
C SER A 20 -5.46 -1.96 2.89
N ALA A 21 -4.13 -2.10 2.85
CA ALA A 21 -3.20 -0.99 2.60
C ALA A 21 -3.39 -0.47 1.16
N ARG A 22 -4.48 0.24 0.93
CA ARG A 22 -4.89 0.74 -0.38
C ARG A 22 -4.28 2.11 -0.61
N PRO A 23 -3.76 2.37 -1.81
CA PRO A 23 -3.13 3.65 -2.15
C PRO A 23 -4.13 4.80 -2.29
N VAL A 24 -5.45 4.55 -2.21
CA VAL A 24 -6.51 5.55 -2.24
C VAL A 24 -7.46 5.32 -1.07
N SER A 25 -7.74 6.38 -0.31
CA SER A 25 -8.65 6.38 0.84
C SER A 25 -10.07 6.84 0.44
N TYR A 26 -10.89 7.20 1.42
CA TYR A 26 -12.17 7.87 1.18
C TYR A 26 -11.94 9.33 0.74
N ALA A 27 -12.93 9.92 0.06
CA ALA A 27 -12.83 11.31 -0.37
C ALA A 27 -12.66 12.27 0.83
N GLY A 28 -11.65 13.13 0.78
CA GLY A 28 -11.30 14.07 1.85
C GLY A 28 -10.35 13.49 2.91
N GLY A 29 -10.00 12.20 2.84
CA GLY A 29 -9.14 11.53 3.80
C GLY A 29 -7.66 11.72 3.54
N TRP A 30 -6.88 11.73 4.60
CA TRP A 30 -5.42 11.64 4.59
C TRP A 30 -4.97 10.23 4.91
N THR A 31 -3.84 9.83 4.35
CA THR A 31 -3.18 8.56 4.67
C THR A 31 -1.68 8.79 4.82
N LEU A 32 -1.12 8.22 5.87
CA LEU A 32 0.31 8.03 6.03
C LEU A 32 0.61 6.55 5.87
N MET A 33 1.58 6.23 5.02
CA MET A 33 2.06 4.87 4.80
C MET A 33 3.57 4.87 4.92
N GLN A 34 4.10 3.87 5.60
CA GLN A 34 5.51 3.57 5.59
C GLN A 34 5.68 2.10 5.23
N ASP A 35 6.55 1.84 4.28
CA ASP A 35 7.01 0.51 3.94
C ASP A 35 8.52 0.43 4.22
N ASN A 36 8.95 -0.65 4.84
CA ASN A 36 10.34 -0.87 5.20
C ASN A 36 10.68 -2.35 5.08
N ASN A 37 11.66 -2.65 4.27
CA ASN A 37 12.28 -3.95 4.08
C ASN A 37 13.80 -3.80 3.94
N GLY A 38 14.53 -4.87 3.68
CA GLY A 38 15.98 -4.84 3.51
C GLY A 38 16.47 -3.94 2.36
N MET A 39 15.68 -3.82 1.30
CA MET A 39 16.06 -3.09 0.07
C MET A 39 15.76 -1.60 0.14
N TYR A 40 14.67 -1.19 0.77
CA TYR A 40 14.27 0.23 0.86
C TYR A 40 13.45 0.56 2.10
N SER A 41 13.41 1.86 2.43
CA SER A 41 12.44 2.45 3.36
C SER A 41 11.74 3.59 2.68
N SER A 42 10.40 3.59 2.69
CA SER A 42 9.61 4.63 2.08
C SER A 42 8.59 5.25 3.04
N LEU A 43 8.26 6.51 2.81
CA LEU A 43 7.18 7.23 3.46
C LEU A 43 6.31 7.90 2.40
N HIS A 44 5.02 7.64 2.46
CA HIS A 44 4.03 8.25 1.58
C HIS A 44 2.94 8.94 2.41
N ALA A 45 2.88 10.27 2.32
CA ALA A 45 1.84 11.10 2.93
C ALA A 45 0.94 11.64 1.83
N HIS A 46 -0.30 11.17 1.72
CA HIS A 46 -1.18 11.55 0.64
C HIS A 46 -2.59 11.94 1.08
N TYR A 47 -3.20 12.81 0.30
CA TYR A 47 -4.59 13.24 0.38
C TYR A 47 -5.40 12.61 -0.74
N SER A 48 -6.62 12.17 -0.45
CA SER A 48 -7.56 11.62 -1.44
C SER A 48 -8.65 12.65 -1.75
N PRO A 49 -8.49 13.47 -2.82
CA PRO A 49 -9.53 14.44 -3.20
C PRO A 49 -10.84 13.78 -3.64
N THR A 50 -10.76 12.55 -4.12
CA THR A 50 -11.91 11.73 -4.51
C THR A 50 -11.79 10.32 -3.93
N ALA A 51 -12.82 9.49 -4.07
CA ALA A 51 -12.77 8.08 -3.69
C ALA A 51 -11.93 7.21 -4.66
N THR A 52 -11.43 7.80 -5.75
CA THR A 52 -10.67 7.10 -6.79
C THR A 52 -9.27 7.65 -6.99
N ASP A 53 -8.95 8.81 -6.42
CA ASP A 53 -7.66 9.46 -6.65
C ASP A 53 -7.00 9.84 -5.33
N SER A 54 -5.68 9.73 -5.28
CA SER A 54 -4.87 10.31 -4.21
C SER A 54 -3.58 10.91 -4.78
N ILE A 55 -3.08 11.94 -4.11
CA ILE A 55 -1.81 12.60 -4.44
C ILE A 55 -1.11 13.00 -3.14
N GLY A 56 0.20 12.88 -3.11
CA GLY A 56 0.98 13.24 -1.93
C GLY A 56 2.47 13.17 -2.11
N LEU A 57 3.15 13.51 -1.03
CA LEU A 57 4.61 13.41 -0.94
C LEU A 57 5.01 11.95 -0.80
N TYR A 58 5.98 11.53 -1.58
CA TYR A 58 6.61 10.22 -1.49
C TYR A 58 8.12 10.38 -1.36
N VAL A 59 8.69 9.72 -0.37
CA VAL A 59 10.13 9.64 -0.15
C VAL A 59 10.49 8.16 -0.08
N GLU A 60 11.47 7.72 -0.85
CA GLU A 60 12.02 6.36 -0.82
C GLU A 60 13.53 6.45 -0.69
N ARG A 61 14.07 5.90 0.39
CA ARG A 61 15.49 5.65 0.53
C ARG A 61 15.76 4.21 0.10
N ASN A 62 16.49 4.06 -0.98
CA ASN A 62 16.77 2.78 -1.61
C ASN A 62 18.24 2.41 -1.36
N TRP A 63 18.45 1.27 -0.68
CA TRP A 63 19.80 0.83 -0.31
C TRP A 63 20.50 0.13 -1.47
N ASP A 64 19.75 -0.57 -2.33
CA ASP A 64 20.32 -1.27 -3.50
C ASP A 64 20.84 -0.30 -4.56
N MET A 65 20.18 0.85 -4.69
CA MET A 65 20.52 1.89 -5.65
C MET A 65 21.37 3.01 -5.04
N ASP A 66 21.71 2.93 -3.74
CA ASP A 66 22.47 3.93 -2.98
C ASP A 66 21.93 5.38 -3.16
N GLN A 67 20.61 5.56 -3.16
CA GLN A 67 20.00 6.85 -3.45
C GLN A 67 18.66 7.08 -2.74
N THR A 68 18.27 8.36 -2.68
CA THR A 68 16.98 8.79 -2.13
C THR A 68 16.15 9.45 -3.21
N PHE A 69 14.96 8.92 -3.47
CA PHE A 69 13.95 9.61 -4.26
C PHE A 69 13.07 10.46 -3.35
N THR A 70 12.82 11.72 -3.74
CA THR A 70 11.87 12.62 -3.09
C THR A 70 10.98 13.27 -4.14
N GLY A 71 9.68 13.00 -4.09
CA GLY A 71 8.78 13.50 -5.12
C GLY A 71 7.32 13.43 -4.76
N LEU A 72 6.47 13.61 -5.77
CA LEU A 72 5.04 13.43 -5.66
C LEU A 72 4.64 12.09 -6.24
N GLN A 73 3.71 11.42 -5.54
CA GLN A 73 3.06 10.22 -6.05
C GLN A 73 1.57 10.50 -6.23
N TYR A 74 1.05 10.13 -7.40
CA TYR A 74 -0.36 10.07 -7.72
C TYR A 74 -0.81 8.62 -7.83
N ASN A 75 -1.94 8.29 -7.21
CA ASN A 75 -2.57 6.99 -7.35
C ASN A 75 -4.00 7.13 -7.84
N ARG A 76 -4.40 6.22 -8.72
CA ARG A 76 -5.76 6.14 -9.22
C ARG A 76 -6.31 4.73 -9.07
N LEU A 77 -7.47 4.61 -8.41
CA LEU A 77 -8.31 3.42 -8.49
C LEU A 77 -8.98 3.41 -9.87
N VAL A 78 -8.42 2.62 -10.79
CA VAL A 78 -8.90 2.52 -12.16
C VAL A 78 -10.23 1.77 -12.23
N ARG A 79 -10.34 0.70 -11.42
CA ARG A 79 -11.55 -0.11 -11.35
C ARG A 79 -11.70 -0.81 -10.01
N ARG A 80 -12.96 -0.92 -9.58
CA ARG A 80 -13.37 -1.74 -8.44
C ARG A 80 -14.46 -2.70 -8.87
N TRP A 81 -14.33 -3.96 -8.48
CA TRP A 81 -15.34 -5.00 -8.63
C TRP A 81 -15.83 -5.38 -7.25
N ASN A 82 -17.12 -5.23 -7.02
CA ASN A 82 -17.77 -5.63 -5.77
C ASN A 82 -18.68 -6.81 -6.05
N ALA A 83 -18.52 -7.86 -5.26
CA ALA A 83 -19.44 -8.98 -5.17
C ALA A 83 -19.93 -9.12 -3.70
N PRO A 84 -20.96 -9.92 -3.41
CA PRO A 84 -21.48 -10.05 -2.04
C PRO A 84 -20.41 -10.42 -1.00
N ASP A 85 -19.48 -11.28 -1.37
CA ASP A 85 -18.46 -11.84 -0.46
C ASP A 85 -17.03 -11.50 -0.83
N SER A 86 -16.80 -10.67 -1.85
CA SER A 86 -15.46 -10.32 -2.30
C SER A 86 -15.38 -8.94 -2.93
N GLN A 87 -14.17 -8.37 -2.92
CA GLN A 87 -13.86 -7.11 -3.60
C GLN A 87 -12.54 -7.27 -4.36
N GLY A 88 -12.51 -6.79 -5.60
CA GLY A 88 -11.29 -6.65 -6.40
C GLY A 88 -11.03 -5.19 -6.74
N ASN A 89 -9.76 -4.79 -6.82
CA ASN A 89 -9.35 -3.44 -7.17
C ASN A 89 -8.20 -3.48 -8.16
N LEU A 90 -8.15 -2.46 -9.02
CA LEU A 90 -7.03 -2.20 -9.93
C LEU A 90 -6.60 -0.76 -9.78
N TYR A 91 -5.32 -0.53 -9.55
CA TYR A 91 -4.73 0.79 -9.34
C TYR A 91 -3.63 1.08 -10.36
N LEU A 92 -3.51 2.36 -10.70
CA LEU A 92 -2.36 2.96 -11.35
C LEU A 92 -1.63 3.81 -10.31
N LYS A 93 -0.29 3.75 -10.31
CA LYS A 93 0.60 4.53 -9.44
C LYS A 93 1.61 5.26 -10.35
N LEU A 94 1.77 6.55 -10.17
CA LEU A 94 2.74 7.37 -10.91
C LEU A 94 3.48 8.26 -9.93
N GLY A 95 4.78 8.43 -10.14
CA GLY A 95 5.59 9.34 -9.34
C GLY A 95 6.63 10.06 -10.17
N ALA A 96 6.96 11.28 -9.75
CA ALA A 96 8.05 12.07 -10.32
C ALA A 96 8.65 12.96 -9.24
N GLY A 97 9.99 13.14 -9.28
CA GLY A 97 10.71 13.89 -8.26
C GLY A 97 12.19 13.99 -8.52
N ALA A 98 12.92 14.31 -7.46
CA ALA A 98 14.37 14.37 -7.43
C ALA A 98 14.94 13.07 -6.89
N VAL A 99 16.11 12.70 -7.39
CA VAL A 99 16.91 11.56 -6.93
C VAL A 99 18.27 12.10 -6.49
N ASP A 100 18.59 11.87 -5.23
CA ASP A 100 19.84 12.28 -4.61
C ASP A 100 20.65 11.04 -4.26
N PRO A 101 21.89 10.85 -4.77
CA PRO A 101 22.75 9.73 -4.38
C PRO A 101 23.16 9.86 -2.90
N PHE A 102 23.52 8.73 -2.24
CA PHE A 102 23.99 8.77 -0.84
C PHE A 102 25.37 9.38 -0.69
N GLU A 103 26.22 9.21 -1.69
CA GLU A 103 27.53 9.84 -1.78
C GLU A 103 27.45 11.16 -2.56
N ASP A 104 28.56 11.88 -2.62
CA ASP A 104 28.64 13.14 -3.36
C ASP A 104 28.33 12.91 -4.85
N GLY A 105 27.34 13.62 -5.35
CA GLY A 105 26.85 13.55 -6.74
C GLY A 105 25.82 14.63 -7.04
N ASP A 106 25.49 14.76 -8.30
CA ASP A 106 24.45 15.69 -8.74
C ASP A 106 23.05 15.09 -8.50
N THR A 107 22.11 15.94 -8.16
CA THR A 107 20.69 15.58 -8.07
C THR A 107 20.13 15.37 -9.48
N ASP A 108 19.53 14.23 -9.72
CA ASP A 108 18.84 13.88 -10.98
C ASP A 108 17.33 13.95 -10.87
N LEU A 109 16.67 13.88 -12.02
CA LEU A 109 15.22 13.67 -12.07
C LEU A 109 14.93 12.19 -12.11
N GLY A 110 13.96 11.78 -11.31
CA GLY A 110 13.48 10.41 -11.30
C GLY A 110 11.97 10.31 -11.48
N SER A 111 11.53 9.16 -11.96
CA SER A 111 10.13 8.84 -12.10
C SER A 111 9.86 7.36 -11.85
N PHE A 112 8.61 7.03 -11.57
CA PHE A 112 8.15 5.65 -11.57
C PHE A 112 6.71 5.52 -12.05
N ALA A 113 6.41 4.35 -12.58
CA ALA A 113 5.05 3.95 -12.94
C ALA A 113 4.79 2.53 -12.43
N GLY A 114 3.59 2.29 -11.92
CA GLY A 114 3.22 0.98 -11.40
C GLY A 114 1.74 0.67 -11.58
N VAL A 115 1.44 -0.62 -11.58
CA VAL A 115 0.09 -1.16 -11.57
C VAL A 115 -0.03 -2.14 -10.42
N ALA A 116 -1.09 -1.97 -9.62
CA ALA A 116 -1.41 -2.89 -8.53
C ALA A 116 -2.81 -3.44 -8.69
N ALA A 117 -2.99 -4.71 -8.41
CA ALA A 117 -4.28 -5.36 -8.32
C ALA A 117 -4.40 -6.12 -7.00
N ASP A 118 -5.56 -6.05 -6.38
CA ASP A 118 -5.88 -6.87 -5.23
C ASP A 118 -7.27 -7.51 -5.38
N TRP A 119 -7.44 -8.66 -4.74
CA TRP A 119 -8.71 -9.31 -4.54
C TRP A 119 -8.78 -9.90 -3.16
N GLU A 120 -9.90 -9.66 -2.48
CA GLU A 120 -10.09 -10.11 -1.10
C GLU A 120 -11.50 -10.61 -0.83
N THR A 121 -11.58 -11.58 0.08
CA THR A 121 -12.79 -11.97 0.80
C THR A 121 -12.60 -11.67 2.28
N ARG A 122 -13.53 -12.09 3.14
CA ARG A 122 -13.31 -12.02 4.61
C ARG A 122 -12.20 -12.97 5.11
N ARG A 123 -11.72 -13.93 4.28
CA ARG A 123 -10.77 -14.98 4.70
C ARG A 123 -9.57 -15.15 3.79
N VAL A 124 -9.62 -14.68 2.57
CA VAL A 124 -8.55 -14.85 1.57
C VAL A 124 -8.23 -13.50 0.96
N PHE A 125 -6.95 -13.20 0.84
CA PHE A 125 -6.39 -12.02 0.19
C PHE A 125 -5.35 -12.45 -0.85
N VAL A 126 -5.41 -11.84 -2.02
CA VAL A 126 -4.40 -11.99 -3.07
C VAL A 126 -4.09 -10.60 -3.62
N SER A 127 -2.83 -10.29 -3.85
CA SER A 127 -2.45 -9.08 -4.58
C SER A 127 -1.25 -9.31 -5.49
N TYR A 128 -1.13 -8.43 -6.48
CA TYR A 128 0.02 -8.32 -7.35
C TYR A 128 0.31 -6.85 -7.62
N ASP A 129 1.57 -6.46 -7.52
CA ASP A 129 2.08 -5.12 -7.80
C ASP A 129 3.26 -5.25 -8.77
N VAL A 130 3.32 -4.37 -9.75
CA VAL A 130 4.47 -4.21 -10.63
C VAL A 130 4.82 -2.73 -10.67
N ARG A 131 6.11 -2.41 -10.56
CA ARG A 131 6.60 -1.04 -10.61
C ARG A 131 7.90 -0.96 -11.41
N ALA A 132 7.91 -0.09 -12.40
CA ALA A 132 9.11 0.34 -13.09
C ALA A 132 9.57 1.67 -12.50
N ARG A 133 10.86 1.80 -12.22
CA ARG A 133 11.53 3.01 -11.73
C ARG A 133 12.58 3.42 -12.75
N ASP A 134 12.70 4.72 -12.93
CA ASP A 134 13.77 5.41 -13.65
C ASP A 134 14.28 6.48 -12.68
N PHE A 135 15.37 6.18 -12.00
CA PHE A 135 15.98 7.02 -10.97
C PHE A 135 17.34 7.55 -11.44
N GLY A 136 17.29 8.32 -12.53
CA GLY A 136 18.47 8.93 -13.12
C GLY A 136 19.32 7.92 -13.91
N ALA A 137 20.44 7.46 -13.36
CA ALA A 137 21.29 6.47 -14.02
C ALA A 137 20.77 5.03 -13.88
N ASP A 138 19.88 4.79 -12.91
CA ASP A 138 19.41 3.45 -12.55
C ASP A 138 17.96 3.23 -12.98
N GLU A 139 17.76 2.17 -13.72
CA GLU A 139 16.44 1.67 -14.07
C GLU A 139 16.18 0.35 -13.33
N SER A 140 14.98 0.16 -12.78
CA SER A 140 14.61 -1.10 -12.16
C SER A 140 13.17 -1.48 -12.41
N LEU A 141 12.91 -2.79 -12.39
CA LEU A 141 11.58 -3.37 -12.48
C LEU A 141 11.36 -4.28 -11.28
N SER A 142 10.32 -4.02 -10.50
CA SER A 142 9.96 -4.86 -9.37
C SER A 142 8.58 -5.47 -9.52
N HIS A 143 8.44 -6.70 -9.05
CA HIS A 143 7.19 -7.44 -8.97
C HIS A 143 6.98 -7.92 -7.54
N ALA A 144 5.76 -7.78 -7.01
CA ALA A 144 5.41 -8.32 -5.70
C ALA A 144 4.07 -9.05 -5.78
N ALA A 145 4.03 -10.28 -5.32
CA ALA A 145 2.82 -11.07 -5.19
C ALA A 145 2.58 -11.41 -3.71
N ARG A 146 1.34 -11.30 -3.24
CA ARG A 146 0.96 -11.67 -1.86
C ARG A 146 -0.21 -12.62 -1.86
N LEU A 147 -0.14 -13.61 -0.97
CA LEU A 147 -1.25 -14.48 -0.62
C LEU A 147 -1.44 -14.40 0.90
N GLY A 148 -2.69 -14.23 1.35
CA GLY A 148 -3.00 -14.15 2.78
C GLY A 148 -4.26 -14.91 3.14
N VAL A 149 -4.29 -15.41 4.38
CA VAL A 149 -5.45 -16.03 4.99
C VAL A 149 -5.72 -15.44 6.36
N ALA A 150 -7.00 -15.15 6.65
CA ALA A 150 -7.44 -14.75 7.98
C ALA A 150 -7.80 -16.02 8.79
N PRO A 151 -7.13 -16.29 9.94
CA PRO A 151 -7.42 -17.45 10.76
C PRO A 151 -8.83 -17.40 11.37
N TYR A 152 -9.37 -16.21 11.55
CA TYR A 152 -10.73 -15.95 12.02
C TYR A 152 -11.35 -14.78 11.26
N VAL A 153 -12.67 -14.64 11.36
CA VAL A 153 -13.40 -13.49 10.84
C VAL A 153 -13.70 -12.57 12.02
N ALA A 154 -13.09 -11.38 12.03
CA ALA A 154 -13.34 -10.37 13.05
C ALA A 154 -14.55 -9.50 12.68
N GLU A 155 -15.23 -8.98 13.70
CA GLU A 155 -16.33 -8.03 13.55
C GLU A 155 -15.79 -6.58 13.44
N PHE A 156 -16.66 -5.64 13.10
CA PHE A 156 -16.28 -4.23 12.99
C PHE A 156 -15.70 -3.69 14.31
N GLY A 157 -14.54 -3.05 14.24
CA GLY A 157 -13.84 -2.49 15.41
C GLY A 157 -12.97 -3.48 16.20
N GLU A 158 -13.02 -4.76 15.85
CA GLU A 158 -12.11 -5.76 16.42
C GLU A 158 -10.75 -5.75 15.70
N LEU A 159 -9.80 -6.47 16.28
CA LEU A 159 -8.52 -6.70 15.65
C LEU A 159 -8.66 -7.76 14.55
N HIS A 160 -8.30 -7.39 13.33
CA HIS A 160 -8.20 -8.32 12.20
C HIS A 160 -6.75 -8.78 12.07
N THR A 161 -6.57 -10.08 11.91
CA THR A 161 -5.24 -10.70 11.75
C THR A 161 -5.20 -11.51 10.47
N TRP A 162 -4.10 -11.40 9.73
CA TRP A 162 -3.83 -12.18 8.52
C TRP A 162 -2.45 -12.80 8.60
N ALA A 163 -2.35 -14.07 8.27
CA ALA A 163 -1.09 -14.73 7.98
C ALA A 163 -0.88 -14.68 6.46
N MET A 164 0.27 -14.18 6.03
CA MET A 164 0.53 -13.89 4.62
C MET A 164 1.93 -14.35 4.21
N VAL A 165 2.09 -14.57 2.92
CA VAL A 165 3.39 -14.73 2.27
C VAL A 165 3.47 -13.72 1.15
N GLN A 166 4.57 -13.00 1.07
CA GLN A 166 4.95 -12.14 -0.04
C GLN A 166 6.11 -12.80 -0.80
N VAL A 167 6.05 -12.71 -2.11
CA VAL A 167 7.15 -13.05 -3.02
C VAL A 167 7.44 -11.80 -3.83
N GLU A 168 8.66 -11.32 -3.78
CA GLU A 168 9.14 -10.19 -4.58
C GLU A 168 10.16 -10.68 -5.60
N ASN A 169 10.21 -10.01 -6.74
CA ASN A 169 11.21 -10.23 -7.77
C ASN A 169 11.77 -8.87 -8.22
N HIS A 170 13.07 -8.72 -8.09
CA HIS A 170 13.88 -7.58 -8.50
C HIS A 170 14.96 -8.11 -9.44
N PRO A 171 14.71 -8.19 -10.76
CA PRO A 171 15.61 -8.87 -11.71
C PRO A 171 17.04 -8.35 -11.74
N GLU A 172 17.25 -7.10 -11.31
CA GLU A 172 18.54 -6.42 -11.28
C GLU A 172 19.34 -6.67 -9.99
N ALA A 173 18.72 -7.21 -8.93
CA ALA A 173 19.37 -7.46 -7.64
C ALA A 173 20.19 -8.78 -7.64
N ASP A 174 21.17 -8.89 -6.75
CA ASP A 174 21.97 -10.10 -6.54
C ASP A 174 21.09 -11.30 -6.10
N GLU A 175 20.11 -11.04 -5.23
CA GLU A 175 19.07 -11.98 -4.83
C GLU A 175 17.74 -11.58 -5.50
N PRO A 176 17.50 -12.03 -6.76
CA PRO A 176 16.39 -11.51 -7.55
C PRO A 176 15.01 -11.91 -7.04
N VAL A 177 14.90 -12.98 -6.27
CA VAL A 177 13.62 -13.45 -5.72
C VAL A 177 13.72 -13.58 -4.22
N THR A 178 12.84 -12.88 -3.50
CA THR A 178 12.76 -12.96 -2.05
C THR A 178 11.39 -13.44 -1.59
N VAL A 179 11.36 -14.14 -0.45
CA VAL A 179 10.15 -14.68 0.17
C VAL A 179 10.04 -14.16 1.60
N THR A 180 8.96 -13.47 1.88
CA THR A 180 8.69 -12.87 3.19
C THR A 180 7.39 -13.42 3.78
N PRO A 181 7.43 -14.39 4.69
CA PRO A 181 6.30 -14.66 5.58
C PRO A 181 6.05 -13.46 6.49
N LEU A 182 4.78 -13.05 6.61
CA LEU A 182 4.42 -11.89 7.41
C LEU A 182 3.05 -12.04 8.08
N LEU A 183 2.86 -11.27 9.15
CA LEU A 183 1.57 -11.06 9.80
C LEU A 183 1.09 -9.65 9.53
N ARG A 184 -0.18 -9.51 9.18
CA ARG A 184 -0.87 -8.22 9.07
C ARG A 184 -1.90 -8.12 10.18
N PHE A 185 -1.88 -6.99 10.84
CA PHE A 185 -2.85 -6.61 11.86
C PHE A 185 -3.51 -5.30 11.46
N PHE A 186 -4.83 -5.22 11.55
CA PHE A 186 -5.46 -3.91 11.46
C PHE A 186 -6.62 -3.77 12.44
N LYS A 187 -6.77 -2.55 12.96
CA LYS A 187 -7.86 -2.15 13.84
C LYS A 187 -8.20 -0.68 13.62
N GLY A 188 -9.44 -0.41 13.23
CA GLY A 188 -9.86 0.94 12.89
C GLY A 188 -9.01 1.55 11.76
N PRO A 189 -8.37 2.72 11.95
CA PRO A 189 -7.59 3.38 10.91
C PRO A 189 -6.16 2.85 10.76
N LEU A 190 -5.67 2.04 11.69
CA LEU A 190 -4.29 1.58 11.76
C LEU A 190 -4.14 0.16 11.20
N LEU A 191 -3.20 0.00 10.29
CA LEU A 191 -2.71 -1.29 9.79
C LEU A 191 -1.22 -1.38 10.07
N VAL A 192 -0.77 -2.55 10.52
CA VAL A 192 0.65 -2.86 10.75
C VAL A 192 0.94 -4.23 10.13
N GLU A 193 2.06 -4.35 9.44
CA GLU A 193 2.60 -5.60 8.94
C GLU A 193 3.98 -5.82 9.53
N ALA A 194 4.27 -7.04 9.94
CA ALA A 194 5.58 -7.46 10.41
C ALA A 194 5.93 -8.81 9.79
N GLY A 195 7.10 -8.91 9.21
CA GLY A 195 7.58 -10.10 8.51
C GLY A 195 9.10 -10.23 8.58
N TYR A 196 9.59 -11.28 7.96
CA TYR A 196 11.02 -11.58 7.86
C TYR A 196 11.32 -12.15 6.48
N THR A 197 12.19 -11.46 5.73
CA THR A 197 12.64 -11.87 4.41
C THR A 197 13.71 -12.94 4.57
N LEU A 198 13.48 -14.11 3.97
CA LEU A 198 14.28 -15.31 4.27
C LEU A 198 15.65 -15.26 3.62
N GLU A 199 15.74 -14.72 2.40
CA GLU A 199 16.97 -14.68 1.60
C GLU A 199 17.93 -13.59 2.10
N GLU A 200 17.40 -12.43 2.47
CA GLU A 200 18.17 -11.26 2.92
C GLU A 200 18.41 -11.25 4.43
N GLU A 201 17.74 -12.13 5.17
CA GLU A 201 17.76 -12.17 6.65
C GLU A 201 17.32 -10.85 7.31
N GLU A 202 16.41 -10.10 6.65
CA GLU A 202 15.98 -8.77 7.04
C GLU A 202 14.53 -8.73 7.53
N PHE A 203 14.23 -7.76 8.41
CA PHE A 203 12.88 -7.55 8.91
C PHE A 203 12.08 -6.64 7.99
N LEU A 204 10.84 -7.06 7.69
CA LEU A 204 9.82 -6.21 7.08
C LEU A 204 8.94 -5.61 8.19
N LEU A 205 8.77 -4.30 8.16
CA LEU A 205 7.85 -3.58 9.04
C LEU A 205 7.15 -2.46 8.26
N ASN A 206 5.86 -2.64 7.99
CA ASN A 206 5.05 -1.67 7.29
C ASN A 206 3.91 -1.19 8.19
N TRP A 207 3.52 0.06 8.04
CA TRP A 207 2.31 0.55 8.68
C TRP A 207 1.57 1.56 7.81
N THR A 208 0.26 1.62 8.02
CA THR A 208 -0.63 2.59 7.35
C THR A 208 -1.58 3.18 8.38
N TRP A 209 -1.70 4.50 8.39
CA TRP A 209 -2.68 5.21 9.20
C TRP A 209 -3.53 6.13 8.34
N ARG A 210 -4.88 6.03 8.50
CA ARG A 210 -5.88 6.80 7.74
C ARG A 210 -6.71 7.67 8.67
N PHE A 211 -6.93 8.93 8.31
CA PHE A 211 -7.70 9.89 9.08
C PHE A 211 -8.35 10.97 8.21
#